data_12a9c4cb947ba567e70039748afeafc9
#
_entry.id   12a9c4cb947ba567e70039748afeafc9
#
_cell.length_a   1.000
_cell.length_b   1.000
_cell.length_c   1.000
_cell.angle_alpha   90.00
_cell.angle_beta   90.00
_cell.angle_gamma   90.00
#
_symmetry.space_group_name_H-M   'P 1'
#
loop_
_entity.id
_entity.type
_entity.pdbx_description
1 polymer ?
#
loop_
_entity_poly.entity_id
_entity_poly.type
_entity_poly.pdbx_seq_one_letter_code
_entity_poly.pdbx_strand_id
1 'polypeptide(L)'
;FPNDGMFEIKRRMENSLPMGICGVNIGPNKQNAHESADFLKCFEQFFNITSYITVNISSPNTPKLRLQHKRENIKKLIEELHIKRDSLSSKIPILFKISPDINILEVEELSKVFLESSIDGLILTNTSIYNKDKLNSLNRIEEGGLSGPPIENTSNLLIQEFYKNIGKKIPIIGVGGIRDGKSAFEKI
;
A
#
# COMPACT_ATOMS: atom_id res chain seq x y z
N PHE A 1 10.33 -0.17 8.41
CA PHE A 1 11.31 -1.25 8.53
C PHE A 1 12.69 -0.70 8.14
N PRO A 2 13.70 -0.81 9.01
CA PRO A 2 15.07 -0.45 8.66
C PRO A 2 15.54 -1.27 7.47
N ASN A 3 16.21 -0.63 6.52
CA ASN A 3 16.80 -1.28 5.36
C ASN A 3 18.00 -0.45 4.88
N ASP A 4 18.82 -1.04 4.01
CA ASP A 4 20.07 -0.43 3.54
C ASP A 4 19.87 0.53 2.35
N GLY A 5 18.60 0.90 2.08
CA GLY A 5 18.23 1.81 1.01
C GLY A 5 18.03 1.12 -0.35
N MET A 6 17.40 1.87 -1.27
CA MET A 6 16.93 1.34 -2.54
C MET A 6 18.04 0.76 -3.43
N PHE A 7 19.23 1.33 -3.44
CA PHE A 7 20.34 0.87 -4.28
C PHE A 7 20.88 -0.48 -3.82
N GLU A 8 21.01 -0.69 -2.51
CA GLU A 8 21.46 -1.96 -1.96
C GLU A 8 20.43 -3.06 -2.13
N ILE A 9 19.14 -2.74 -1.94
CA ILE A 9 18.05 -3.69 -2.21
C ILE A 9 18.04 -4.08 -3.69
N LYS A 10 18.17 -3.11 -4.59
CA LYS A 10 18.25 -3.38 -6.04
C LYS A 10 19.41 -4.32 -6.35
N ARG A 11 20.61 -4.03 -5.87
CA ARG A 11 21.79 -4.87 -6.07
C ARG A 11 21.58 -6.32 -5.60
N ARG A 12 20.95 -6.50 -4.43
CA ARG A 12 20.62 -7.85 -3.92
C ARG A 12 19.61 -8.56 -4.83
N MET A 13 18.60 -7.87 -5.28
CA MET A 13 17.59 -8.44 -6.19
C MET A 13 18.20 -8.82 -7.55
N GLU A 14 19.06 -7.99 -8.13
CA GLU A 14 19.74 -8.28 -9.39
C GLU A 14 20.68 -9.49 -9.28
N ASN A 15 21.33 -9.68 -8.13
CA ASN A 15 22.19 -10.84 -7.89
C ASN A 15 21.42 -12.14 -7.59
N SER A 16 20.18 -12.05 -7.18
CA SER A 16 19.34 -13.19 -6.81
C SER A 16 17.87 -12.87 -7.13
N LEU A 17 17.54 -12.87 -8.41
CA LEU A 17 16.16 -12.62 -8.85
C LEU A 17 15.24 -13.69 -8.26
N PRO A 18 14.15 -13.29 -7.60
CA PRO A 18 13.21 -14.24 -7.02
C PRO A 18 12.56 -15.09 -8.11
N MET A 19 12.45 -16.39 -7.86
CA MET A 19 11.66 -17.28 -8.71
C MET A 19 10.17 -17.07 -8.39
N GLY A 20 9.41 -16.55 -9.36
CA GLY A 20 7.98 -16.30 -9.25
C GLY A 20 7.60 -14.83 -9.15
N ILE A 21 6.37 -14.55 -8.72
CA ILE A 21 5.83 -13.20 -8.64
C ILE A 21 6.43 -12.47 -7.43
N CYS A 22 7.19 -11.42 -7.69
CA CYS A 22 7.80 -10.58 -6.66
C CYS A 22 7.40 -9.12 -6.85
N GLY A 23 6.82 -8.51 -5.82
CA GLY A 23 6.53 -7.08 -5.78
C GLY A 23 7.45 -6.33 -4.84
N VAL A 24 7.77 -5.09 -5.19
CA VAL A 24 8.50 -4.18 -4.30
C VAL A 24 7.56 -3.14 -3.73
N ASN A 25 7.64 -2.95 -2.42
CA ASN A 25 6.88 -1.94 -1.69
C ASN A 25 7.75 -0.70 -1.51
N ILE A 26 7.35 0.39 -2.16
CA ILE A 26 8.05 1.67 -2.12
C ILE A 26 7.31 2.68 -1.24
N GLY A 27 8.07 3.54 -0.60
CA GLY A 27 7.56 4.62 0.25
C GLY A 27 8.60 5.73 0.40
N PRO A 28 8.18 6.93 0.82
CA PRO A 28 9.09 8.03 1.00
C PRO A 28 9.87 7.92 2.30
N ASN A 29 10.99 8.62 2.39
CA ASN A 29 11.66 8.86 3.65
C ASN A 29 10.80 9.74 4.58
N LYS A 30 10.99 9.60 5.90
CA LYS A 30 10.23 10.39 6.90
C LYS A 30 10.29 11.90 6.65
N GLN A 31 11.44 12.40 6.18
CA GLN A 31 11.67 13.82 5.93
C GLN A 31 10.89 14.33 4.71
N ASN A 32 10.67 13.48 3.70
CA ASN A 32 10.05 13.81 2.41
C ASN A 32 8.66 13.18 2.24
N ALA A 33 8.00 12.84 3.36
CA ALA A 33 6.75 12.06 3.34
C ALA A 33 5.58 12.72 2.56
N HIS A 34 5.68 14.00 2.26
CA HIS A 34 4.69 14.78 1.50
C HIS A 34 5.06 14.97 0.03
N GLU A 35 6.22 14.50 -0.41
CA GLU A 35 6.73 14.67 -1.78
C GLU A 35 6.66 13.36 -2.56
N SER A 36 6.36 13.45 -3.83
CA SER A 36 6.35 12.31 -4.75
C SER A 36 7.74 11.85 -5.19
N ALA A 37 8.76 12.72 -5.03
CA ALA A 37 10.11 12.49 -5.55
C ALA A 37 10.74 11.15 -5.12
N ASP A 38 10.58 10.76 -3.86
CA ASP A 38 11.11 9.49 -3.37
C ASP A 38 10.40 8.27 -3.98
N PHE A 39 9.07 8.37 -4.22
CA PHE A 39 8.32 7.34 -4.92
C PHE A 39 8.81 7.16 -6.36
N LEU A 40 9.00 8.28 -7.08
CA LEU A 40 9.48 8.26 -8.47
C LEU A 40 10.88 7.71 -8.60
N LYS A 41 11.79 8.07 -7.68
CA LYS A 41 13.15 7.51 -7.62
C LYS A 41 13.14 6.02 -7.36
N CYS A 42 12.35 5.55 -6.39
CA CYS A 42 12.24 4.12 -6.12
C CYS A 42 11.61 3.39 -7.31
N PHE A 43 10.56 3.94 -7.92
CA PHE A 43 9.94 3.35 -9.10
C PHE A 43 10.95 3.11 -10.21
N GLU A 44 11.78 4.12 -10.53
CA GLU A 44 12.83 4.04 -11.55
C GLU A 44 13.88 2.95 -11.27
N GLN A 45 14.15 2.66 -10.00
CA GLN A 45 15.11 1.61 -9.65
C GLN A 45 14.55 0.20 -9.80
N PHE A 46 13.24 -0.01 -9.65
CA PHE A 46 12.67 -1.34 -9.51
C PHE A 46 11.75 -1.78 -10.66
N PHE A 47 11.33 -0.87 -11.56
CA PHE A 47 10.31 -1.15 -12.56
C PHE A 47 10.62 -2.32 -13.51
N ASN A 48 11.90 -2.65 -13.75
CA ASN A 48 12.34 -3.68 -14.69
C ASN A 48 12.82 -4.99 -14.03
N ILE A 49 12.81 -5.05 -12.69
CA ILE A 49 13.28 -6.23 -11.94
C ILE A 49 12.22 -6.81 -11.00
N THR A 50 10.99 -6.31 -11.08
CA THR A 50 9.88 -6.77 -10.24
C THR A 50 8.64 -7.06 -11.09
N SER A 51 7.72 -7.85 -10.52
CA SER A 51 6.45 -8.20 -11.18
C SER A 51 5.39 -7.11 -11.02
N TYR A 52 5.45 -6.33 -9.95
CA TYR A 52 4.59 -5.17 -9.67
C TYR A 52 5.24 -4.26 -8.63
N ILE A 53 4.76 -3.03 -8.55
CA ILE A 53 5.20 -2.05 -7.55
C ILE A 53 4.02 -1.68 -6.66
N THR A 54 4.24 -1.73 -5.33
CA THR A 54 3.30 -1.25 -4.32
C THR A 54 3.70 0.14 -3.87
N VAL A 55 2.83 1.10 -4.09
CA VAL A 55 2.96 2.48 -3.59
C VAL A 55 2.33 2.55 -2.20
N ASN A 56 3.16 2.60 -1.17
CA ASN A 56 2.71 2.62 0.22
C ASN A 56 2.47 4.06 0.69
N ILE A 57 1.23 4.50 0.62
CA ILE A 57 0.81 5.84 1.08
C ILE A 57 0.23 5.85 2.50
N SER A 58 0.34 4.74 3.23
CA SER A 58 -0.45 4.50 4.45
C SER A 58 0.36 4.06 5.67
N SER A 59 1.70 4.21 5.65
CA SER A 59 2.53 3.79 6.77
C SER A 59 2.18 4.55 8.06
N PRO A 60 1.82 3.86 9.16
CA PRO A 60 1.55 4.50 10.45
C PRO A 60 2.82 5.10 11.08
N ASN A 61 3.98 4.61 10.68
CA ASN A 61 5.29 4.99 11.23
C ASN A 61 5.92 6.20 10.52
N THR A 62 5.26 6.72 9.48
CA THR A 62 5.74 7.89 8.73
C THR A 62 4.81 9.06 9.00
N PRO A 63 5.22 10.05 9.81
CA PRO A 63 4.43 11.24 10.07
C PRO A 63 4.00 11.91 8.75
N LYS A 64 2.76 12.41 8.71
CA LYS A 64 2.19 13.11 7.55
C LYS A 64 1.97 12.26 6.28
N LEU A 65 2.39 10.99 6.20
CA LEU A 65 2.12 10.16 5.02
C LEU A 65 0.60 9.98 4.79
N ARG A 66 -0.19 9.96 5.87
CA ARG A 66 -1.66 9.93 5.79
C ARG A 66 -2.29 11.19 5.20
N LEU A 67 -1.57 12.32 5.17
CA LEU A 67 -1.99 13.52 4.43
C LEU A 67 -1.98 13.28 2.92
N GLN A 68 -1.29 12.24 2.46
CA GLN A 68 -1.36 11.79 1.07
C GLN A 68 -2.74 11.23 0.71
N HIS A 69 -3.58 10.84 1.70
CA HIS A 69 -4.97 10.45 1.47
C HIS A 69 -5.88 11.60 1.01
N LYS A 70 -5.42 12.84 1.00
CA LYS A 70 -6.17 13.91 0.35
C LYS A 70 -6.25 13.63 -1.15
N ARG A 71 -7.46 13.72 -1.69
CA ARG A 71 -7.81 13.41 -3.08
C ARG A 71 -6.80 13.97 -4.09
N GLU A 72 -6.46 15.24 -3.97
CA GLU A 72 -5.55 15.95 -4.88
C GLU A 72 -4.14 15.37 -4.85
N ASN A 73 -3.63 15.05 -3.67
CA ASN A 73 -2.29 14.51 -3.51
C ASN A 73 -2.17 13.11 -4.13
N ILE A 74 -3.18 12.25 -3.91
CA ILE A 74 -3.22 10.91 -4.49
C ILE A 74 -3.33 11.00 -6.00
N LYS A 75 -4.23 11.83 -6.53
CA LYS A 75 -4.39 12.02 -7.97
C LYS A 75 -3.09 12.47 -8.61
N LYS A 76 -2.45 13.49 -8.05
CA LYS A 76 -1.15 13.99 -8.51
C LYS A 76 -0.08 12.88 -8.50
N LEU A 77 0.03 12.11 -7.40
CA LEU A 77 1.01 11.02 -7.31
C LEU A 77 0.75 9.94 -8.37
N ILE A 78 -0.51 9.57 -8.61
CA ILE A 78 -0.87 8.61 -9.66
C ILE A 78 -0.45 9.14 -11.03
N GLU A 79 -0.78 10.39 -11.35
CA GLU A 79 -0.43 11.04 -12.62
C GLU A 79 1.10 11.04 -12.83
N GLU A 80 1.87 11.44 -11.83
CA GLU A 80 3.34 11.48 -11.90
C GLU A 80 3.94 10.08 -12.08
N LEU A 81 3.40 9.04 -11.40
CA LEU A 81 3.83 7.66 -11.57
C LEU A 81 3.48 7.11 -12.95
N HIS A 82 2.32 7.44 -13.50
CA HIS A 82 1.94 7.05 -14.86
C HIS A 82 2.85 7.72 -15.90
N ILE A 83 3.10 9.03 -15.79
CA ILE A 83 4.05 9.74 -16.67
C ILE A 83 5.43 9.08 -16.59
N LYS A 84 5.90 8.77 -15.38
CA LYS A 84 7.19 8.10 -15.19
C LYS A 84 7.20 6.71 -15.83
N ARG A 85 6.15 5.91 -15.62
CA ARG A 85 6.00 4.58 -16.22
C ARG A 85 6.04 4.65 -17.76
N ASP A 86 5.32 5.60 -18.33
CA ASP A 86 5.25 5.77 -19.79
C ASP A 86 6.59 6.25 -20.36
N SER A 87 7.28 7.15 -19.67
CA SER A 87 8.63 7.62 -20.08
C SER A 87 9.67 6.49 -20.11
N LEU A 88 9.46 5.43 -19.32
CA LEU A 88 10.30 4.24 -19.28
C LEU A 88 9.80 3.11 -20.21
N SER A 89 8.76 3.37 -21.01
CA SER A 89 8.08 2.37 -21.86
C SER A 89 7.68 1.10 -21.09
N SER A 90 7.38 1.23 -19.81
CA SER A 90 7.03 0.13 -18.92
C SER A 90 5.52 -0.08 -18.87
N LYS A 91 5.12 -1.34 -18.61
CA LYS A 91 3.74 -1.75 -18.32
C LYS A 91 3.60 -2.39 -16.95
N ILE A 92 4.57 -2.17 -16.07
CA ILE A 92 4.55 -2.77 -14.73
C ILE A 92 3.31 -2.31 -13.96
N PRO A 93 2.56 -3.22 -13.33
CA PRO A 93 1.41 -2.85 -12.49
C PRO A 93 1.83 -2.01 -11.28
N ILE A 94 1.05 -0.96 -11.01
CA ILE A 94 1.21 -0.06 -9.87
C ILE A 94 0.01 -0.22 -8.95
N LEU A 95 0.24 -0.75 -7.74
CA LEU A 95 -0.78 -1.01 -6.73
C LEU A 95 -0.65 -0.02 -5.57
N PHE A 96 -1.77 0.49 -5.06
CA PHE A 96 -1.78 1.41 -3.93
C PHE A 96 -2.17 0.70 -2.64
N LYS A 97 -1.31 0.83 -1.59
CA LYS A 97 -1.57 0.23 -0.28
C LYS A 97 -2.16 1.26 0.68
N ILE A 98 -3.37 0.94 1.18
CA ILE A 98 -4.23 1.84 1.93
C ILE A 98 -4.24 1.49 3.42
N SER A 99 -4.39 2.53 4.27
CA SER A 99 -4.56 2.39 5.71
C SER A 99 -5.92 1.78 6.06
N PRO A 100 -6.02 0.92 7.10
CA PRO A 100 -7.30 0.51 7.64
C PRO A 100 -7.99 1.62 8.44
N ASP A 101 -7.28 2.70 8.75
CA ASP A 101 -7.71 3.78 9.65
C ASP A 101 -8.34 4.95 8.86
N ILE A 102 -9.19 4.65 7.90
CA ILE A 102 -9.97 5.60 7.11
C ILE A 102 -11.48 5.36 7.34
N ASN A 103 -12.27 6.40 7.16
CA ASN A 103 -13.73 6.32 7.31
C ASN A 103 -14.42 6.04 5.96
N ILE A 104 -15.75 5.79 6.00
CA ILE A 104 -16.53 5.44 4.81
C ILE A 104 -16.53 6.56 3.75
N LEU A 105 -16.58 7.82 4.16
CA LEU A 105 -16.54 8.95 3.22
C LEU A 105 -15.21 9.01 2.49
N GLU A 106 -14.12 8.76 3.20
CA GLU A 106 -12.78 8.67 2.58
C GLU A 106 -12.69 7.47 1.61
N VAL A 107 -13.34 6.34 1.91
CA VAL A 107 -13.41 5.19 0.98
C VAL A 107 -14.11 5.58 -0.30
N GLU A 108 -15.26 6.27 -0.22
CA GLU A 108 -16.01 6.72 -1.40
C GLU A 108 -15.20 7.71 -2.26
N GLU A 109 -14.55 8.68 -1.63
CA GLU A 109 -13.71 9.67 -2.30
C GLU A 109 -12.51 9.02 -2.99
N LEU A 110 -11.80 8.14 -2.28
CA LEU A 110 -10.66 7.42 -2.83
C LEU A 110 -11.06 6.48 -3.97
N SER A 111 -12.19 5.81 -3.84
CA SER A 111 -12.71 4.94 -4.88
C SER A 111 -12.97 5.69 -6.19
N LYS A 112 -13.52 6.91 -6.11
CA LYS A 112 -13.71 7.78 -7.28
C LYS A 112 -12.38 8.14 -7.93
N VAL A 113 -11.40 8.57 -7.12
CA VAL A 113 -10.05 8.91 -7.62
C VAL A 113 -9.42 7.71 -8.34
N PHE A 114 -9.47 6.53 -7.72
CA PHE A 114 -8.86 5.33 -8.27
C PHE A 114 -9.52 4.86 -9.58
N LEU A 115 -10.84 4.97 -9.68
CA LEU A 115 -11.58 4.67 -10.92
C LEU A 115 -11.25 5.68 -12.04
N GLU A 116 -11.20 6.97 -11.71
CA GLU A 116 -10.86 8.04 -12.66
C GLU A 116 -9.41 7.95 -13.15
N SER A 117 -8.51 7.54 -12.27
CA SER A 117 -7.06 7.50 -12.55
C SER A 117 -6.58 6.16 -13.12
N SER A 118 -7.46 5.17 -13.27
CA SER A 118 -7.16 3.87 -13.89
C SER A 118 -5.93 3.17 -13.27
N ILE A 119 -5.88 3.07 -11.94
CA ILE A 119 -4.83 2.33 -11.24
C ILE A 119 -4.93 0.82 -11.51
N ASP A 120 -3.81 0.11 -11.39
CA ASP A 120 -3.76 -1.33 -11.70
C ASP A 120 -4.24 -2.23 -10.55
N GLY A 121 -4.32 -1.73 -9.32
CA GLY A 121 -4.84 -2.49 -8.18
C GLY A 121 -4.70 -1.80 -6.83
N LEU A 122 -5.35 -2.40 -5.83
CA LEU A 122 -5.30 -1.96 -4.42
C LEU A 122 -4.76 -3.07 -3.53
N ILE A 123 -4.07 -2.68 -2.45
CA ILE A 123 -3.71 -3.58 -1.34
C ILE A 123 -4.42 -3.07 -0.08
N LEU A 124 -5.33 -3.85 0.43
CA LEU A 124 -6.16 -3.56 1.59
C LEU A 124 -5.93 -4.64 2.66
N THR A 125 -5.28 -4.34 3.79
CA THR A 125 -4.87 -3.04 4.30
C THR A 125 -3.43 -3.03 4.82
N ASN A 126 -2.94 -1.83 5.21
CA ASN A 126 -1.78 -1.68 6.06
C ASN A 126 -2.15 -2.02 7.53
N THR A 127 -1.22 -1.83 8.47
CA THR A 127 -1.44 -1.95 9.91
C THR A 127 -2.18 -0.74 10.47
N SER A 128 -2.90 -0.92 11.60
CA SER A 128 -3.69 0.12 12.28
C SER A 128 -2.93 0.73 13.46
N ILE A 129 -3.16 2.01 13.76
CA ILE A 129 -2.71 2.64 15.01
C ILE A 129 -3.78 2.58 16.11
N TYR A 130 -4.99 2.15 15.79
CA TYR A 130 -6.11 2.10 16.73
C TYR A 130 -6.26 0.73 17.42
N ASN A 131 -7.06 0.69 18.48
CA ASN A 131 -7.45 -0.52 19.21
C ASN A 131 -6.31 -1.30 19.89
N LYS A 132 -5.16 -0.68 20.12
CA LYS A 132 -4.06 -1.30 20.87
C LYS A 132 -4.38 -1.50 22.36
N ASP A 133 -5.22 -0.65 22.92
CA ASP A 133 -5.73 -0.72 24.29
C ASP A 133 -6.47 -2.03 24.59
N LYS A 134 -7.05 -2.66 23.59
CA LYS A 134 -7.76 -3.96 23.68
C LYS A 134 -6.83 -5.17 23.69
N LEU A 135 -5.52 -4.97 23.54
CA LEU A 135 -4.55 -6.06 23.54
C LEU A 135 -4.15 -6.44 24.97
N ASN A 136 -3.98 -7.74 25.22
CA ASN A 136 -3.50 -8.27 26.50
C ASN A 136 -1.96 -8.21 26.63
N SER A 137 -1.23 -7.93 25.56
CA SER A 137 0.23 -7.84 25.55
C SER A 137 0.75 -6.64 26.34
N LEU A 138 1.82 -6.83 27.08
CA LEU A 138 2.56 -5.72 27.73
C LEU A 138 3.13 -4.75 26.70
N ASN A 139 3.45 -5.24 25.50
CA ASN A 139 3.98 -4.44 24.41
C ASN A 139 2.91 -3.60 23.66
N ARG A 140 1.67 -3.61 24.12
CA ARG A 140 0.59 -2.78 23.52
C ARG A 140 0.88 -1.28 23.49
N ILE A 141 1.78 -0.83 24.37
CA ILE A 141 2.20 0.58 24.49
C ILE A 141 3.28 0.97 23.46
N GLU A 142 3.90 -0.01 22.79
CA GLU A 142 4.95 0.25 21.82
C GLU A 142 4.42 1.06 20.61
N GLU A 143 5.29 1.90 20.08
CA GLU A 143 5.01 2.59 18.81
C GLU A 143 4.98 1.58 17.66
N GLY A 144 4.15 1.85 16.63
CA GLY A 144 4.02 1.00 15.45
C GLY A 144 2.58 0.66 15.12
N GLY A 145 2.40 -0.16 14.11
CA GLY A 145 1.09 -0.58 13.63
C GLY A 145 0.66 -1.93 14.19
N LEU A 146 -0.60 -2.02 14.60
CA LEU A 146 -1.27 -3.26 14.98
C LEU A 146 -1.52 -4.11 13.74
N SER A 147 -1.14 -5.38 13.79
CA SER A 147 -1.34 -6.38 12.72
C SER A 147 -1.92 -7.69 13.28
N GLY A 148 -2.10 -8.68 12.40
CA GLY A 148 -2.57 -10.01 12.79
C GLY A 148 -4.08 -10.07 13.06
N PRO A 149 -4.55 -11.09 13.83
CA PRO A 149 -5.98 -11.32 14.05
C PRO A 149 -6.79 -10.10 14.53
N PRO A 150 -6.25 -9.21 15.38
CA PRO A 150 -7.01 -8.05 15.85
C PRO A 150 -7.49 -7.09 14.75
N ILE A 151 -6.84 -7.07 13.57
CA ILE A 151 -7.27 -6.18 12.46
C ILE A 151 -8.10 -6.91 11.40
N GLU A 152 -8.38 -8.20 11.55
CA GLU A 152 -9.08 -9.02 10.55
C GLU A 152 -10.43 -8.42 10.16
N ASN A 153 -11.29 -8.16 11.14
CA ASN A 153 -12.61 -7.58 10.90
C ASN A 153 -12.54 -6.19 10.26
N THR A 154 -11.64 -5.34 10.74
CA THR A 154 -11.45 -3.99 10.18
C THR A 154 -11.01 -4.07 8.71
N SER A 155 -10.07 -4.96 8.42
CA SER A 155 -9.59 -5.18 7.05
C SER A 155 -10.71 -5.73 6.15
N ASN A 156 -11.49 -6.72 6.62
CA ASN A 156 -12.58 -7.31 5.84
C ASN A 156 -13.68 -6.29 5.53
N LEU A 157 -14.08 -5.49 6.53
CA LEU A 157 -15.07 -4.42 6.33
C LEU A 157 -14.57 -3.39 5.31
N LEU A 158 -13.31 -3.00 5.40
CA LEU A 158 -12.77 -2.02 4.45
C LEU A 158 -12.68 -2.58 3.02
N ILE A 159 -12.27 -3.84 2.86
CA ILE A 159 -12.29 -4.54 1.57
C ILE A 159 -13.71 -4.54 0.99
N GLN A 160 -14.71 -4.89 1.80
CA GLN A 160 -16.10 -4.90 1.39
C GLN A 160 -16.58 -3.52 0.93
N GLU A 161 -16.25 -2.46 1.69
CA GLU A 161 -16.65 -1.09 1.34
C GLU A 161 -15.98 -0.61 0.05
N PHE A 162 -14.68 -0.86 -0.13
CA PHE A 162 -14.04 -0.58 -1.41
C PHE A 162 -14.67 -1.37 -2.56
N TYR A 163 -14.89 -2.67 -2.37
CA TYR A 163 -15.47 -3.51 -3.41
C TYR A 163 -16.88 -3.05 -3.84
N LYS A 164 -17.71 -2.57 -2.91
CA LYS A 164 -19.02 -1.96 -3.25
C LYS A 164 -18.88 -0.77 -4.19
N ASN A 165 -17.82 0.03 -4.03
CA ASN A 165 -17.63 1.23 -4.83
C ASN A 165 -16.91 0.97 -6.17
N ILE A 166 -15.90 0.08 -6.19
CA ILE A 166 -15.06 -0.15 -7.38
C ILE A 166 -15.47 -1.40 -8.17
N GLY A 167 -16.15 -2.36 -7.53
CA GLY A 167 -16.56 -3.62 -8.15
C GLY A 167 -15.36 -4.43 -8.66
N LYS A 168 -15.55 -5.08 -9.81
CA LYS A 168 -14.49 -5.86 -10.49
C LYS A 168 -13.55 -5.01 -11.35
N LYS A 169 -13.69 -3.68 -11.33
CA LYS A 169 -12.90 -2.80 -12.21
C LYS A 169 -11.44 -2.67 -11.76
N ILE A 170 -11.20 -2.77 -10.46
CA ILE A 170 -9.85 -2.66 -9.87
C ILE A 170 -9.61 -3.91 -9.02
N PRO A 171 -8.58 -4.72 -9.31
CA PRO A 171 -8.20 -5.86 -8.48
C PRO A 171 -7.83 -5.45 -7.05
N ILE A 172 -8.19 -6.27 -6.06
CA ILE A 172 -7.85 -6.06 -4.66
C ILE A 172 -6.99 -7.23 -4.15
N ILE A 173 -5.87 -6.93 -3.52
CA ILE A 173 -5.11 -7.87 -2.70
C ILE A 173 -5.51 -7.65 -1.24
N GLY A 174 -6.21 -8.64 -0.66
CA GLY A 174 -6.62 -8.60 0.74
C GLY A 174 -5.46 -8.93 1.69
N VAL A 175 -5.25 -8.08 2.71
CA VAL A 175 -4.19 -8.23 3.71
C VAL A 175 -4.74 -7.88 5.09
N GLY A 176 -4.33 -8.64 6.11
CA GLY A 176 -4.65 -8.37 7.52
C GLY A 176 -5.45 -9.51 8.17
N GLY A 177 -4.86 -10.11 9.19
CA GLY A 177 -5.51 -11.14 10.00
C GLY A 177 -5.58 -12.54 9.41
N ILE A 178 -5.06 -12.78 8.22
CA ILE A 178 -5.05 -14.12 7.60
C ILE A 178 -4.13 -15.05 8.43
N ARG A 179 -4.67 -16.16 8.93
CA ARG A 179 -3.95 -17.15 9.77
C ARG A 179 -4.17 -18.59 9.35
N ASP A 180 -5.20 -18.84 8.54
CA ASP A 180 -5.58 -20.16 8.05
C ASP A 180 -6.39 -20.07 6.76
N GLY A 181 -6.76 -21.24 6.19
CA GLY A 181 -7.53 -21.29 4.95
C GLY A 181 -8.93 -20.68 5.08
N LYS A 182 -9.55 -20.77 6.27
CA LYS A 182 -10.86 -20.16 6.53
C LYS A 182 -10.79 -18.63 6.48
N SER A 183 -9.85 -18.02 7.22
CA SER A 183 -9.65 -16.57 7.23
C SER A 183 -9.18 -16.03 5.87
N ALA A 184 -8.47 -16.85 5.07
CA ALA A 184 -8.15 -16.50 3.69
C ALA A 184 -9.42 -16.49 2.80
N PHE A 185 -10.26 -17.51 2.91
CA PHE A 185 -11.53 -17.61 2.16
C PHE A 185 -12.52 -16.50 2.53
N GLU A 186 -12.64 -16.17 3.82
CA GLU A 186 -13.51 -15.07 4.28
C GLU A 186 -13.08 -13.68 3.76
N LYS A 187 -11.86 -13.57 3.26
CA LYS A 187 -11.32 -12.32 2.72
C LYS A 187 -11.55 -12.15 1.20
N ILE A 188 -11.95 -13.21 0.52
CA ILE A 188 -12.23 -13.23 -0.92
C ILE A 188 -13.73 -13.01 -1.17
#